data_e9d5b5118fe21d55024c4eb8864ea711
#
_entry.id   e9d5b5118fe21d55024c4eb8864ea711
#
_cell.length_a   1.000
_cell.length_b   1.000
_cell.length_c   1.000
_cell.angle_alpha   90.00
_cell.angle_beta   90.00
_cell.angle_gamma   90.00
#
_symmetry.space_group_name_H-M   'P 1'
#
loop_
_entity.id
_entity.type
_entity.pdbx_description
1 polymer ?
#
loop_
_entity_poly.entity_id
_entity_poly.type
_entity_poly.pdbx_seq_one_letter_code
_entity_poly.pdbx_strand_id
1 'polypeptide(L)'
;MDIMTAIGCALKRAVPDIKKIYREKTEQGFVGHSFYVYPIMERATAEIGTYEMRRLSYCVVYFPDESKREINQQLDEMRARLLDNVTHLPEVHLRLLDREAEPVDGALNFTFSVRYRGLYEQEHNPMTSLTQKGGVANNGN
;
A
#
# COMPACT_ATOMS: atom_id res chain seq x y z
N MET A 1 10.66 5.35 7.77
CA MET A 1 9.51 5.73 6.92
C MET A 1 8.49 4.60 6.97
N ASP A 2 7.24 4.91 7.10
CA ASP A 2 6.25 3.87 7.13
C ASP A 2 5.83 3.48 5.71
N ILE A 3 5.10 2.38 5.61
CA ILE A 3 4.76 1.83 4.31
C ILE A 3 3.80 2.75 3.54
N MET A 4 2.85 3.37 4.23
CA MET A 4 1.91 4.28 3.56
C MET A 4 2.64 5.46 2.94
N THR A 5 3.60 6.02 3.65
CA THR A 5 4.39 7.12 3.11
C THR A 5 5.22 6.65 1.91
N ALA A 6 5.78 5.45 1.99
CA ALA A 6 6.55 4.90 0.88
C ALA A 6 5.67 4.67 -0.35
N ILE A 7 4.43 4.24 -0.15
CA ILE A 7 3.48 4.08 -1.25
C ILE A 7 3.25 5.45 -1.91
N GLY A 8 3.02 6.48 -1.11
CA GLY A 8 2.84 7.82 -1.65
C GLY A 8 4.03 8.29 -2.46
N CYS A 9 5.23 8.01 -2.00
CA CYS A 9 6.44 8.37 -2.74
C CYS A 9 6.51 7.65 -4.08
N ALA A 10 6.17 6.36 -4.10
CA ALA A 10 6.19 5.59 -5.33
C ALA A 10 5.16 6.10 -6.33
N LEU A 11 3.97 6.44 -5.84
CA LEU A 11 2.93 6.98 -6.70
C LEU A 11 3.33 8.33 -7.28
N LYS A 12 3.95 9.18 -6.48
CA LYS A 12 4.38 10.49 -6.93
C LYS A 12 5.47 10.36 -7.99
N ARG A 13 6.37 9.40 -7.84
CA ARG A 13 7.40 9.17 -8.85
C ARG A 13 6.80 8.66 -10.15
N ALA A 14 5.80 7.79 -10.07
CA ALA A 14 5.17 7.23 -11.25
C ALA A 14 4.27 8.24 -11.96
N VAL A 15 3.64 9.12 -11.19
CA VAL A 15 2.68 10.09 -11.72
C VAL A 15 3.01 11.46 -11.14
N PRO A 16 4.07 12.13 -11.62
CA PRO A 16 4.49 13.39 -11.01
C PRO A 16 3.44 14.50 -11.11
N ASP A 17 2.55 14.42 -12.07
CA ASP A 17 1.53 15.42 -12.27
C ASP A 17 0.24 15.15 -11.48
N ILE A 18 0.23 14.13 -10.62
CA ILE A 18 -0.96 13.83 -9.82
C ILE A 18 -1.28 15.03 -8.92
N LYS A 19 -2.56 15.34 -8.79
CA LYS A 19 -2.92 16.54 -8.03
C LYS A 19 -2.90 16.31 -6.54
N LYS A 20 -3.32 15.15 -6.08
CA LYS A 20 -3.37 14.91 -4.66
C LYS A 20 -3.37 13.42 -4.36
N ILE A 21 -2.79 13.05 -3.24
CA ILE A 21 -2.82 11.67 -2.75
C ILE A 21 -3.49 11.72 -1.39
N TYR A 22 -4.67 11.16 -1.32
CA TYR A 22 -5.44 11.15 -0.08
C TYR A 22 -5.15 9.87 0.71
N ARG A 23 -5.10 9.99 2.00
CA ARG A 23 -4.98 8.82 2.87
C ARG A 23 -6.24 8.59 3.67
N GLU A 24 -7.23 9.49 3.56
CA GLU A 24 -8.49 9.36 4.25
C GLU A 24 -9.60 9.90 3.37
N LYS A 25 -10.80 9.39 3.56
CA LYS A 25 -11.94 9.91 2.83
C LYS A 25 -12.30 11.29 3.34
N THR A 26 -12.79 12.12 2.45
CA THR A 26 -13.24 13.44 2.83
C THR A 26 -14.71 13.56 2.50
N GLU A 27 -15.40 14.45 3.23
CA GLU A 27 -16.81 14.65 2.99
C GLU A 27 -17.07 15.31 1.66
N GLN A 28 -16.10 16.05 1.17
CA GLN A 28 -16.25 16.73 -0.10
C GLN A 28 -15.89 15.86 -1.29
N GLY A 29 -15.51 14.62 -1.04
CA GLY A 29 -15.10 13.72 -2.11
C GLY A 29 -13.67 13.98 -2.54
N PHE A 30 -13.33 13.48 -3.72
CA PHE A 30 -11.95 13.53 -4.19
C PHE A 30 -11.87 14.36 -5.46
N VAL A 31 -10.82 15.16 -5.58
CA VAL A 31 -10.63 15.91 -6.82
C VAL A 31 -10.19 14.96 -7.93
N GLY A 32 -10.45 15.34 -9.17
CA GLY A 32 -10.04 14.51 -10.30
C GLY A 32 -8.52 14.47 -10.44
N HIS A 33 -8.02 13.45 -11.06
CA HIS A 33 -6.59 13.19 -11.25
C HIS A 33 -5.90 13.12 -9.88
N SER A 34 -6.41 12.25 -9.02
CA SER A 34 -5.84 12.07 -7.67
C SER A 34 -5.94 10.60 -7.27
N PHE A 35 -5.22 10.25 -6.22
CA PHE A 35 -5.22 8.91 -5.66
C PHE A 35 -5.79 8.93 -4.24
N TYR A 36 -6.43 7.84 -3.87
CA TYR A 36 -6.81 7.58 -2.48
C TYR A 36 -6.21 6.22 -2.11
N VAL A 37 -5.41 6.17 -1.05
CA VAL A 37 -4.70 4.96 -0.64
C VAL A 37 -5.25 4.50 0.69
N TYR A 38 -5.59 3.24 0.79
CA TYR A 38 -6.06 2.69 2.07
C TYR A 38 -5.64 1.24 2.22
N PRO A 39 -5.46 0.78 3.47
CA PRO A 39 -5.12 -0.62 3.70
C PRO A 39 -6.35 -1.50 3.60
N ILE A 40 -6.18 -2.70 3.05
CA ILE A 40 -7.24 -3.66 2.93
C ILE A 40 -7.16 -4.70 4.03
N MET A 41 -5.97 -5.21 4.28
CA MET A 41 -5.83 -6.37 5.15
C MET A 41 -4.41 -6.44 5.68
N GLU A 42 -4.29 -6.95 6.88
CA GLU A 42 -2.98 -7.29 7.44
C GLU A 42 -3.10 -8.70 8.04
N ARG A 43 -2.17 -9.58 7.67
CA ARG A 43 -2.18 -10.95 8.15
C ARG A 43 -0.83 -11.25 8.79
N ALA A 44 -0.86 -11.91 9.92
CA ALA A 44 0.34 -12.35 10.59
C ALA A 44 0.33 -13.87 10.65
N THR A 45 1.43 -14.48 10.24
CA THR A 45 1.55 -15.94 10.24
C THR A 45 2.79 -16.31 11.04
N ALA A 46 2.59 -17.12 12.05
CA ALA A 46 3.71 -17.55 12.89
C ALA A 46 4.61 -18.49 12.11
N GLU A 47 5.90 -18.36 12.31
CA GLU A 47 6.88 -19.24 11.70
C GLU A 47 7.66 -19.91 12.80
N ILE A 48 8.57 -20.78 12.42
CA ILE A 48 9.37 -21.49 13.38
C ILE A 48 10.20 -20.52 14.19
N GLY A 49 10.26 -20.75 15.48
CA GLY A 49 11.02 -19.89 16.38
C GLY A 49 10.23 -18.65 16.74
N THR A 50 10.91 -17.53 16.75
CA THR A 50 10.27 -16.28 17.13
C THR A 50 9.95 -15.42 15.92
N TYR A 51 10.00 -15.98 14.71
CA TYR A 51 9.73 -15.20 13.51
C TYR A 51 8.25 -15.21 13.17
N GLU A 52 7.83 -14.17 12.51
CA GLU A 52 6.46 -13.99 12.10
C GLU A 52 6.46 -13.37 10.72
N MET A 53 5.65 -13.90 9.82
CA MET A 53 5.52 -13.32 8.49
C MET A 53 4.32 -12.40 8.50
N ARG A 54 4.51 -11.16 8.07
CA ARG A 54 3.43 -10.20 7.92
C ARG A 54 3.15 -9.97 6.46
N ARG A 55 1.88 -9.94 6.13
CA ARG A 55 1.45 -9.62 4.77
C ARG A 55 0.41 -8.52 4.86
N LEU A 56 0.67 -7.43 4.16
CA LEU A 56 -0.21 -6.28 4.17
C LEU A 56 -0.68 -6.03 2.75
N SER A 57 -1.97 -5.79 2.58
CA SER A 57 -2.53 -5.51 1.27
C SER A 57 -3.11 -4.11 1.27
N TYR A 58 -2.94 -3.42 0.16
CA TYR A 58 -3.37 -2.04 0.01
C TYR A 58 -4.13 -1.85 -1.29
N CYS A 59 -4.98 -0.85 -1.29
CA CYS A 59 -5.67 -0.42 -2.50
C CYS A 59 -5.35 1.04 -2.76
N VAL A 60 -5.04 1.34 -4.02
CA VAL A 60 -4.87 2.70 -4.49
C VAL A 60 -5.97 2.94 -5.49
N VAL A 61 -6.84 3.90 -5.22
CA VAL A 61 -7.93 4.23 -6.13
C VAL A 61 -7.53 5.48 -6.90
N TYR A 62 -7.60 5.40 -8.21
CA TYR A 62 -7.34 6.56 -9.06
C TYR A 62 -8.66 7.15 -9.52
N PHE A 63 -8.83 8.46 -9.29
CA PHE A 63 -10.00 9.19 -9.74
C PHE A 63 -9.60 10.02 -10.98
N PRO A 64 -10.21 9.74 -12.13
CA PRO A 64 -9.84 10.47 -13.35
C PRO A 64 -10.38 11.90 -13.31
N ASP A 65 -9.90 12.72 -14.22
CA ASP A 65 -10.35 14.09 -14.36
C ASP A 65 -11.65 14.07 -15.14
N GLU A 66 -12.76 14.25 -14.44
CA GLU A 66 -14.08 14.15 -15.05
C GLU A 66 -14.41 15.33 -15.95
N SER A 67 -13.63 16.39 -15.90
CA SER A 67 -13.84 17.49 -16.81
C SER A 67 -13.41 17.14 -18.23
N LYS A 68 -12.70 16.04 -18.40
CA LYS A 68 -12.31 15.55 -19.71
C LYS A 68 -13.24 14.43 -20.13
N ARG A 69 -13.37 14.27 -21.44
CA ARG A 69 -14.32 13.28 -21.91
C ARG A 69 -13.82 11.89 -21.99
N GLU A 70 -12.53 11.69 -22.00
CA GLU A 70 -11.97 10.36 -22.22
C GLU A 70 -11.69 9.65 -20.90
N ILE A 71 -12.73 9.42 -20.12
CA ILE A 71 -12.57 8.78 -18.83
C ILE A 71 -11.95 7.39 -18.97
N ASN A 72 -12.47 6.57 -19.86
CA ASN A 72 -11.96 5.21 -20.01
C ASN A 72 -10.51 5.21 -20.51
N GLN A 73 -10.16 6.16 -21.34
CA GLN A 73 -8.79 6.27 -21.81
C GLN A 73 -7.86 6.67 -20.66
N GLN A 74 -8.30 7.58 -19.80
CA GLN A 74 -7.52 7.96 -18.63
C GLN A 74 -7.28 6.74 -17.72
N LEU A 75 -8.29 5.89 -17.55
CA LEU A 75 -8.14 4.70 -16.71
C LEU A 75 -7.19 3.70 -17.35
N ASP A 76 -7.27 3.52 -18.66
CA ASP A 76 -6.37 2.61 -19.37
C ASP A 76 -4.93 3.07 -19.28
N GLU A 77 -4.69 4.35 -19.46
CA GLU A 77 -3.35 4.90 -19.40
C GLU A 77 -2.77 4.79 -17.98
N MET A 78 -3.60 5.08 -16.99
CA MET A 78 -3.14 4.99 -15.61
C MET A 78 -2.86 3.54 -15.22
N ARG A 79 -3.68 2.60 -15.71
CA ARG A 79 -3.44 1.19 -15.42
C ARG A 79 -2.08 0.76 -15.92
N ALA A 80 -1.74 1.11 -17.14
CA ALA A 80 -0.43 0.76 -17.69
C ALA A 80 0.68 1.45 -16.91
N ARG A 81 0.49 2.72 -16.59
CA ARG A 81 1.50 3.48 -15.86
C ARG A 81 1.79 2.88 -14.49
N LEU A 82 0.75 2.50 -13.77
CA LEU A 82 0.94 1.92 -12.44
C LEU A 82 1.55 0.53 -12.52
N LEU A 83 1.07 -0.32 -13.41
CA LEU A 83 1.60 -1.67 -13.51
C LEU A 83 3.04 -1.68 -14.02
N ASP A 84 3.41 -0.73 -14.87
CA ASP A 84 4.76 -0.71 -15.41
C ASP A 84 5.76 -0.06 -14.46
N ASN A 85 5.33 0.83 -13.61
CA ASN A 85 6.27 1.65 -12.84
C ASN A 85 6.22 1.46 -11.33
N VAL A 86 5.10 1.01 -10.79
CA VAL A 86 4.99 0.87 -9.34
C VAL A 86 5.19 -0.61 -9.00
N THR A 87 6.45 -0.99 -8.81
CA THR A 87 6.83 -2.38 -8.64
C THR A 87 7.46 -2.66 -7.28
N HIS A 88 7.96 -1.63 -6.62
CA HIS A 88 8.60 -1.83 -5.32
C HIS A 88 8.63 -0.51 -4.57
N LEU A 89 8.92 -0.58 -3.29
CA LEU A 89 9.02 0.58 -2.41
C LEU A 89 10.45 0.66 -1.93
N PRO A 90 11.31 1.41 -2.63
CA PRO A 90 12.74 1.39 -2.29
C PRO A 90 13.05 1.96 -0.89
N GLU A 91 12.25 2.89 -0.41
CA GLU A 91 12.50 3.50 0.89
C GLU A 91 12.40 2.50 2.04
N VAL A 92 11.62 1.45 1.86
CA VAL A 92 11.44 0.43 2.89
C VAL A 92 11.90 -0.94 2.40
N HIS A 93 12.52 -1.01 1.22
CA HIS A 93 13.10 -2.23 0.65
C HIS A 93 12.08 -3.35 0.52
N LEU A 94 10.88 -3.02 0.02
CA LEU A 94 9.84 -4.00 -0.17
C LEU A 94 9.43 -4.08 -1.63
N ARG A 95 9.18 -5.29 -2.10
CA ARG A 95 8.69 -5.53 -3.44
C ARG A 95 7.19 -5.65 -3.37
N LEU A 96 6.49 -5.11 -4.36
CA LEU A 96 5.05 -5.24 -4.42
C LEU A 96 4.68 -6.58 -5.06
N LEU A 97 3.75 -7.29 -4.43
CA LEU A 97 3.32 -8.61 -4.84
C LEU A 97 1.89 -8.57 -5.32
N ASP A 98 1.56 -9.44 -6.27
CA ASP A 98 0.17 -9.63 -6.71
C ASP A 98 -0.48 -8.31 -7.11
N ARG A 99 0.19 -7.57 -7.98
CA ARG A 99 -0.31 -6.27 -8.42
C ARG A 99 -1.40 -6.45 -9.46
N GLU A 100 -2.54 -5.81 -9.21
CA GLU A 100 -3.68 -5.88 -10.12
C GLU A 100 -4.27 -4.50 -10.26
N ALA A 101 -4.78 -4.20 -11.43
CA ALA A 101 -5.43 -2.92 -11.68
C ALA A 101 -6.72 -3.18 -12.44
N GLU A 102 -7.83 -2.64 -11.93
CA GLU A 102 -9.13 -2.95 -12.48
C GLU A 102 -10.04 -1.73 -12.39
N PRO A 103 -10.74 -1.38 -13.46
CA PRO A 103 -11.69 -0.28 -13.39
C PRO A 103 -12.94 -0.69 -12.62
N VAL A 104 -13.39 0.18 -11.74
CA VAL A 104 -14.57 -0.05 -10.93
C VAL A 104 -15.34 1.26 -10.81
N ASP A 105 -16.56 1.31 -11.32
CA ASP A 105 -17.44 2.48 -11.18
C ASP A 105 -16.80 3.80 -11.58
N GLY A 106 -16.12 3.82 -12.70
CA GLY A 106 -15.53 5.06 -13.20
C GLY A 106 -14.21 5.46 -12.54
N ALA A 107 -13.66 4.60 -11.72
CA ALA A 107 -12.35 4.82 -11.11
C ALA A 107 -11.48 3.60 -11.40
N LEU A 108 -10.22 3.64 -11.01
CA LEU A 108 -9.33 2.51 -11.20
C LEU A 108 -8.81 2.06 -9.84
N ASN A 109 -8.98 0.78 -9.53
CA ASN A 109 -8.45 0.22 -8.30
C ASN A 109 -7.18 -0.53 -8.59
N PHE A 110 -6.09 -0.11 -7.96
CA PHE A 110 -4.79 -0.78 -8.07
C PHE A 110 -4.49 -1.39 -6.71
N THR A 111 -4.41 -2.71 -6.66
CA THR A 111 -4.20 -3.42 -5.41
C THR A 111 -2.90 -4.20 -5.45
N PHE A 112 -2.29 -4.37 -4.31
CA PHE A 112 -1.05 -5.13 -4.18
C PHE A 112 -0.84 -5.50 -2.73
N SER A 113 0.14 -6.36 -2.51
CA SER A 113 0.53 -6.75 -1.16
C SER A 113 2.02 -6.56 -0.99
N VAL A 114 2.46 -6.41 0.24
CA VAL A 114 3.86 -6.47 0.62
C VAL A 114 3.99 -7.51 1.72
N ARG A 115 5.17 -8.08 1.85
CA ARG A 115 5.38 -9.14 2.81
C ARG A 115 6.73 -8.93 3.45
N TYR A 116 6.81 -9.04 4.75
CA TYR A 116 8.08 -8.96 5.43
C TYR A 116 8.06 -9.87 6.65
N ARG A 117 9.26 -10.26 7.06
CA ARG A 117 9.42 -11.11 8.24
C ARG A 117 9.86 -10.25 9.40
N GLY A 118 9.23 -10.44 10.53
CA GLY A 118 9.63 -9.75 11.75
C GLY A 118 9.87 -10.72 12.86
N LEU A 119 10.39 -10.20 13.94
CA LEU A 119 10.55 -11.00 15.14
C LEU A 119 9.36 -10.75 16.05
N TYR A 120 8.85 -11.83 16.60
CA TYR A 120 7.79 -11.75 17.57
C TYR A 120 8.43 -11.73 18.94
N GLU A 121 8.26 -10.60 19.69
CA GLU A 121 8.82 -10.49 20.97
C GLU A 121 7.78 -10.80 21.95
N GLN A 122 8.03 -11.78 22.82
CA GLN A 122 7.10 -12.11 23.78
C GLN A 122 7.32 -11.36 24.95
N GLU A 123 6.43 -10.64 25.45
CA GLU A 123 6.65 -9.87 26.56
C GLU A 123 6.21 -10.52 27.66
N HIS A 124 6.67 -10.47 28.52
CA HIS A 124 6.32 -11.11 29.62
C HIS A 124 5.44 -10.37 30.23
N ASN A 125 5.20 -9.84 30.12
CA ASN A 125 4.49 -9.17 30.62
C ASN A 125 3.67 -8.85 30.04
N PRO A 126 3.19 -8.77 29.86
CA PRO A 126 2.41 -8.67 29.20
C PRO A 126 2.38 -8.13 28.20
N MET A 127 2.46 -7.91 27.83
CA MET A 127 2.57 -7.53 26.89
C MET A 127 2.90 -6.92 26.22
N THR A 128 3.10 -6.97 25.75
CA THR A 128 3.49 -6.20 25.13
C THR A 128 3.57 -6.26 23.94
N SER A 129 3.68 -6.67 23.60
CA SER A 129 3.62 -6.23 22.47
C SER A 129 4.47 -6.76 21.50
N LEU A 130 4.19 -6.74 20.50
CA LEU A 130 4.92 -7.08 19.56
C LEU A 130 5.59 -6.03 19.07
N THR A 131 6.73 -6.05 18.99
CA THR A 131 7.35 -5.01 18.54
C THR A 131 7.78 -5.35 17.29
N GLN A 132 7.68 -4.61 16.58
CA GLN A 132 8.07 -4.84 15.41
C GLN A 132 9.31 -4.58 15.11
N LYS A 133 9.97 -4.20 15.78
CA LYS A 133 11.15 -3.92 15.53
C LYS A 133 11.81 -4.96 15.52
N GLY A 134 12.09 -5.31 14.88
CA GLY A 134 12.73 -6.22 14.86
C GLY A 134 13.51 -6.46 15.83
N GLY A 135 13.63 -6.61 16.50
CA GLY A 135 14.23 -6.69 17.40
C GLY A 135 14.41 -7.79 17.94
N VAL A 136 14.22 -8.21 18.64
CA VAL A 136 14.48 -9.01 19.28
C VAL A 136 13.83 -9.91 19.79
N ALA A 137 14.03 -10.60 20.21
CA ALA A 137 13.43 -11.46 20.63
C ALA A 137 13.23 -11.83 21.69
N ASN A 138 13.09 -12.34 22.17
CA ASN A 138 12.91 -12.84 22.84
C ASN A 138 12.46 -13.51 23.12
N ASN A 139 12.17 -14.03 23.41
CA ASN A 139 11.78 -14.69 23.61
C ASN A 139 11.48 -15.40 23.85
N GLY A 140 11.39 -15.59 24.15
CA GLY A 140 10.97 -16.13 24.34
C GLY A 140 10.91 -16.71 24.49
N ASN A 141 11.08 -16.68 24.59
CA ASN A 141 11.07 -16.88 24.58
C ASN A 141 11.18 -17.03 24.58
#